data_0dca43fcab538285aba1647bd498ea71
#
_entry.id   0dca43fcab538285aba1647bd498ea71
#
_cell.length_a   1.000
_cell.length_b   1.000
_cell.length_c   1.000
_cell.angle_alpha   90.00
_cell.angle_beta   90.00
_cell.angle_gamma   90.00
#
_symmetry.space_group_name_H-M   'P 1'
#
loop_
_entity.id
_entity.type
_entity.pdbx_description
1 polymer ?
#
loop_
_entity_poly.entity_id
_entity_poly.type
_entity_poly.pdbx_seq_one_letter_code
_entity_poly.pdbx_strand_id
1 'polypeptide(L)'
;HQLHRRQRQMCIRDSANLIENVPCITFSELCDFKNNIFIFSGANGSDIFSLISQNQFSLAEEKVENYLKYFGDNFNLEIQNINNQGEKDVADFIFSVSSHKGIPVVATNDVLFLKKSDYEAHDAKVCINTGQILNDSSRENPYKQEQYFKSAKEMHEIFEQFPEALSNSLEIAKQCNVNLNPKGYLLPNYPVPKKHDYDSLLRETVEKGLSNFLSKKIIEDKDTYSTRINYELEQISTMGFSSYFLIVYDFIQWAKDNEIPVGPGRGSGAGSLVAFALGITAIDPIKYGLVFERFLNPERISMPDFDIDFCMEKRSEVINYVTEKYGSEAVTQIVTFGTMGARGVIWDVARVTDRSLNLAKRLADLVPSDPGMTLAQAKKQQPLLVDEINRSQDVKDIFDLCHELEGVVRNVGKHAGGIVIAPGNISDYSPIYYDPNSKSSMTQFDKDDAEKIGLIKFDFLGL
;
A
#
# COMPACT_ATOMS: atom_id res chain seq x y z
N HIS A 1 -16.15 9.83 -12.53
CA HIS A 1 -17.18 8.99 -11.87
C HIS A 1 -17.01 7.49 -12.09
N GLN A 2 -16.63 7.02 -13.28
CA GLN A 2 -16.41 5.57 -13.53
C GLN A 2 -15.10 5.05 -12.94
N LEU A 3 -14.04 5.86 -12.90
CA LEU A 3 -12.74 5.48 -12.31
C LEU A 3 -12.87 5.23 -10.81
N HIS A 4 -13.54 6.14 -10.09
CA HIS A 4 -13.77 6.03 -8.65
C HIS A 4 -14.61 4.81 -8.26
N ARG A 5 -15.55 4.38 -9.10
CA ARG A 5 -16.31 3.15 -8.86
C ARG A 5 -15.46 1.89 -8.95
N ARG A 6 -14.49 1.82 -9.89
CA ARG A 6 -13.63 0.63 -10.07
C ARG A 6 -12.60 0.48 -8.95
N GLN A 7 -12.05 1.58 -8.46
CA GLN A 7 -11.17 1.56 -7.28
C GLN A 7 -11.92 1.14 -6.01
N ARG A 8 -13.15 1.60 -5.80
CA ARG A 8 -14.03 1.12 -4.73
C ARG A 8 -14.19 -0.41 -4.73
N GLN A 9 -14.23 -1.04 -5.88
CA GLN A 9 -14.41 -2.49 -6.00
C GLN A 9 -13.23 -3.28 -5.43
N MET A 10 -12.00 -2.82 -5.63
CA MET A 10 -10.82 -3.43 -5.00
C MET A 10 -10.77 -3.18 -3.49
N CYS A 11 -11.25 -2.02 -3.04
CA CYS A 11 -11.18 -1.60 -1.65
C CYS A 11 -12.29 -2.20 -0.76
N ILE A 12 -13.44 -2.59 -1.31
CA ILE A 12 -14.56 -3.16 -0.55
C ILE A 12 -14.13 -4.46 0.11
N ARG A 13 -13.40 -5.31 -0.58
CA ARG A 13 -12.90 -6.57 -0.05
C ARG A 13 -12.06 -6.38 1.22
N ASP A 14 -11.21 -5.35 1.22
CA ASP A 14 -10.17 -5.20 2.24
C ASP A 14 -10.62 -4.32 3.43
N SER A 15 -11.70 -3.55 3.30
CA SER A 15 -12.08 -2.55 4.29
C SER A 15 -13.44 -2.72 4.94
N ALA A 16 -14.39 -3.46 4.34
CA ALA A 16 -15.78 -3.41 4.80
C ALA A 16 -16.13 -4.46 5.86
N ASN A 17 -15.73 -5.72 5.67
CA ASN A 17 -16.17 -6.81 6.55
C ASN A 17 -15.04 -7.82 6.76
N LEU A 18 -14.59 -7.97 8.00
CA LEU A 18 -13.66 -9.02 8.39
C LEU A 18 -14.42 -10.14 9.09
N ILE A 19 -14.36 -11.35 8.52
CA ILE A 19 -14.79 -12.57 9.18
C ILE A 19 -13.52 -13.36 9.52
N GLU A 20 -13.25 -13.58 10.80
CA GLU A 20 -12.02 -14.25 11.28
C GLU A 20 -10.72 -13.64 10.72
N ASN A 21 -10.68 -12.30 10.64
CA ASN A 21 -9.59 -11.52 10.03
C ASN A 21 -9.41 -11.70 8.50
N VAL A 22 -10.36 -12.32 7.82
CA VAL A 22 -10.38 -12.42 6.35
C VAL A 22 -11.30 -11.35 5.78
N PRO A 23 -10.85 -10.51 4.86
CA PRO A 23 -11.71 -9.55 4.18
C PRO A 23 -12.81 -10.26 3.37
N CYS A 24 -14.06 -9.95 3.67
CA CYS A 24 -15.23 -10.54 3.04
C CYS A 24 -16.12 -9.48 2.40
N ILE A 25 -16.84 -9.86 1.36
CA ILE A 25 -17.90 -9.06 0.74
C ILE A 25 -19.20 -9.87 0.78
N THR A 26 -20.30 -9.21 1.09
CA THR A 26 -21.60 -9.86 1.01
C THR A 26 -22.05 -10.00 -0.43
N PHE A 27 -22.91 -11.01 -0.71
CA PHE A 27 -23.46 -11.19 -2.06
C PHE A 27 -24.25 -9.96 -2.53
N SER A 28 -24.97 -9.28 -1.62
CA SER A 28 -25.70 -8.05 -1.93
C SER A 28 -24.78 -6.93 -2.39
N GLU A 29 -23.68 -6.68 -1.67
CA GLU A 29 -22.68 -5.68 -2.04
C GLU A 29 -22.00 -6.04 -3.37
N LEU A 30 -21.73 -7.33 -3.63
CA LEU A 30 -21.18 -7.80 -4.88
C LEU A 30 -22.12 -7.48 -6.06
N CYS A 31 -23.43 -7.62 -5.88
CA CYS A 31 -24.43 -7.32 -6.89
C CYS A 31 -24.47 -5.84 -7.30
N ASP A 32 -24.09 -4.91 -6.41
CA ASP A 32 -24.02 -3.48 -6.74
C ASP A 32 -22.97 -3.17 -7.82
N PHE A 33 -22.02 -4.05 -8.01
CA PHE A 33 -20.92 -3.92 -8.99
C PHE A 33 -21.09 -4.76 -10.25
N LYS A 34 -22.16 -5.49 -10.40
CA LYS A 34 -22.38 -6.51 -11.46
C LYS A 34 -22.04 -6.07 -12.89
N ASN A 35 -22.19 -4.78 -13.19
CA ASN A 35 -21.96 -4.26 -14.55
C ASN A 35 -20.49 -3.91 -14.83
N ASN A 36 -19.61 -4.00 -13.83
CA ASN A 36 -18.23 -3.50 -13.94
C ASN A 36 -17.18 -4.56 -13.57
N ILE A 37 -17.61 -5.78 -13.29
CA ILE A 37 -16.73 -6.89 -12.90
C ILE A 37 -17.10 -8.14 -13.68
N PHE A 38 -16.11 -8.98 -13.92
CA PHE A 38 -16.32 -10.39 -14.23
C PHE A 38 -16.25 -11.20 -12.95
N ILE A 39 -17.14 -12.17 -12.81
CA ILE A 39 -17.20 -13.07 -11.67
C ILE A 39 -16.84 -14.47 -12.16
N PHE A 40 -15.96 -15.15 -11.46
CA PHE A 40 -15.66 -16.56 -11.66
C PHE A 40 -16.28 -17.39 -10.54
N SER A 41 -16.66 -18.65 -10.87
CA SER A 41 -17.22 -19.56 -9.88
C SER A 41 -16.29 -19.82 -8.68
N GLY A 42 -15.04 -19.43 -8.83
CA GLY A 42 -13.97 -19.77 -7.92
C GLY A 42 -13.53 -21.23 -8.08
N ALA A 43 -12.27 -21.47 -7.73
CA ALA A 43 -11.70 -22.81 -7.68
C ALA A 43 -11.57 -23.26 -6.21
N ASN A 44 -10.41 -23.76 -5.82
CA ASN A 44 -10.15 -24.23 -4.47
C ASN A 44 -10.56 -23.21 -3.39
N GLY A 45 -11.35 -23.65 -2.42
CA GLY A 45 -11.83 -22.80 -1.32
C GLY A 45 -13.10 -22.00 -1.60
N SER A 46 -13.65 -22.07 -2.84
CA SER A 46 -14.95 -21.45 -3.14
C SER A 46 -16.11 -22.24 -2.54
N ASP A 47 -17.28 -21.59 -2.43
CA ASP A 47 -18.51 -22.24 -1.96
C ASP A 47 -18.94 -23.36 -2.93
N ILE A 48 -18.82 -23.15 -4.23
CA ILE A 48 -19.14 -24.16 -5.25
C ILE A 48 -18.18 -25.36 -5.15
N PHE A 49 -16.86 -25.12 -5.03
CA PHE A 49 -15.89 -26.17 -4.81
C PHE A 49 -16.18 -26.99 -3.55
N SER A 50 -16.50 -26.33 -2.45
CA SER A 50 -16.82 -26.96 -1.16
C SER A 50 -18.04 -27.86 -1.25
N LEU A 51 -19.10 -27.42 -1.95
CA LEU A 51 -20.31 -28.22 -2.16
C LEU A 51 -20.02 -29.45 -3.03
N ILE A 52 -19.23 -29.32 -4.08
CA ILE A 52 -18.84 -30.46 -4.94
C ILE A 52 -18.02 -31.47 -4.15
N SER A 53 -17.04 -31.02 -3.38
CA SER A 53 -16.20 -31.87 -2.53
C SER A 53 -17.00 -32.67 -1.48
N GLN A 54 -18.17 -32.15 -1.09
CA GLN A 54 -19.14 -32.80 -0.20
C GLN A 54 -20.19 -33.64 -0.93
N ASN A 55 -20.06 -33.81 -2.25
CA ASN A 55 -21.03 -34.49 -3.12
C ASN A 55 -22.43 -33.84 -3.13
N GLN A 56 -22.52 -32.52 -2.85
CA GLN A 56 -23.77 -31.76 -2.84
C GLN A 56 -24.00 -31.08 -4.21
N PHE A 57 -24.00 -31.86 -5.29
CA PHE A 57 -24.06 -31.35 -6.67
C PHE A 57 -25.29 -30.49 -6.97
N SER A 58 -26.46 -30.85 -6.44
CA SER A 58 -27.70 -30.07 -6.65
C SER A 58 -27.62 -28.67 -6.04
N LEU A 59 -26.99 -28.54 -4.86
CA LEU A 59 -26.78 -27.25 -4.21
C LEU A 59 -25.71 -26.42 -4.94
N ALA A 60 -24.66 -27.09 -5.46
CA ALA A 60 -23.66 -26.43 -6.29
C ALA A 60 -24.28 -25.85 -7.57
N GLU A 61 -25.18 -26.60 -8.22
CA GLU A 61 -25.90 -26.13 -9.41
C GLU A 61 -26.86 -24.98 -9.09
N GLU A 62 -27.58 -25.03 -8.00
CA GLU A 62 -28.42 -23.90 -7.52
C GLU A 62 -27.60 -22.63 -7.28
N LYS A 63 -26.39 -22.76 -6.73
CA LYS A 63 -25.46 -21.65 -6.56
C LYS A 63 -25.04 -21.07 -7.91
N VAL A 64 -24.65 -21.90 -8.87
CA VAL A 64 -24.32 -21.46 -10.23
C VAL A 64 -25.49 -20.71 -10.88
N GLU A 65 -26.72 -21.22 -10.76
CA GLU A 65 -27.91 -20.54 -11.27
C GLU A 65 -28.13 -19.17 -10.63
N ASN A 66 -27.87 -19.08 -9.34
CA ASN A 66 -28.00 -17.81 -8.62
C ASN A 66 -26.97 -16.78 -9.13
N TYR A 67 -25.70 -17.17 -9.28
CA TYR A 67 -24.69 -16.28 -9.88
C TYR A 67 -25.05 -15.90 -11.33
N LEU A 68 -25.46 -16.85 -12.15
CA LEU A 68 -25.85 -16.59 -13.53
C LEU A 68 -27.04 -15.61 -13.61
N LYS A 69 -28.05 -15.76 -12.74
CA LYS A 69 -29.22 -14.89 -12.69
C LYS A 69 -28.86 -13.43 -12.42
N TYR A 70 -27.86 -13.16 -11.56
CA TYR A 70 -27.51 -11.80 -11.16
C TYR A 70 -26.44 -11.17 -12.05
N PHE A 71 -25.49 -11.95 -12.56
CA PHE A 71 -24.33 -11.45 -13.31
C PHE A 71 -24.40 -11.71 -14.82
N GLY A 72 -25.28 -12.61 -15.28
CA GLY A 72 -25.48 -12.90 -16.70
C GLY A 72 -24.18 -13.26 -17.40
N ASP A 73 -23.88 -12.58 -18.52
CA ASP A 73 -22.69 -12.79 -19.35
C ASP A 73 -21.36 -12.43 -18.64
N ASN A 74 -21.41 -11.75 -17.51
CA ASN A 74 -20.23 -11.45 -16.70
C ASN A 74 -19.85 -12.59 -15.74
N PHE A 75 -20.66 -13.65 -15.66
CA PHE A 75 -20.36 -14.83 -14.85
C PHE A 75 -19.71 -15.93 -15.70
N ASN A 76 -18.60 -16.47 -15.21
CA ASN A 76 -17.85 -17.54 -15.87
C ASN A 76 -17.57 -18.66 -14.88
N LEU A 77 -17.56 -19.88 -15.35
CA LEU A 77 -17.13 -21.03 -14.58
C LEU A 77 -15.60 -21.13 -14.62
N GLU A 78 -14.98 -21.51 -13.51
CA GLU A 78 -13.53 -21.53 -13.38
C GLU A 78 -13.02 -22.94 -13.15
N ILE A 79 -11.94 -23.28 -13.84
CA ILE A 79 -11.17 -24.51 -13.61
C ILE A 79 -9.71 -24.18 -13.31
N GLN A 80 -9.12 -24.96 -12.41
CA GLN A 80 -7.70 -24.93 -12.07
C GLN A 80 -7.12 -26.34 -12.11
N ASN A 81 -5.80 -26.41 -12.26
CA ASN A 81 -5.05 -27.65 -12.10
C ASN A 81 -3.71 -27.36 -11.42
N ILE A 82 -3.72 -27.41 -10.10
CA ILE A 82 -2.57 -27.20 -9.23
C ILE A 82 -2.26 -28.45 -8.39
N ASN A 83 -2.79 -29.59 -8.79
CA ASN A 83 -2.69 -30.89 -8.10
C ASN A 83 -3.35 -30.92 -6.70
N ASN A 84 -4.46 -30.21 -6.52
CA ASN A 84 -5.29 -30.38 -5.34
C ASN A 84 -6.26 -31.56 -5.47
N GLN A 85 -6.58 -32.14 -4.33
CA GLN A 85 -7.57 -33.21 -4.27
C GLN A 85 -8.95 -32.67 -4.66
N GLY A 86 -9.69 -33.39 -5.52
CA GLY A 86 -11.04 -33.04 -5.96
C GLY A 86 -11.11 -32.13 -7.20
N GLU A 87 -9.99 -31.62 -7.72
CA GLU A 87 -9.98 -30.78 -8.93
C GLU A 87 -10.62 -31.45 -10.15
N LYS A 88 -10.43 -32.77 -10.30
CA LYS A 88 -11.05 -33.53 -11.39
C LYS A 88 -12.57 -33.55 -11.26
N ASP A 89 -13.10 -33.84 -10.09
CA ASP A 89 -14.55 -33.90 -9.86
C ASP A 89 -15.20 -32.51 -10.09
N VAL A 90 -14.49 -31.46 -9.72
CA VAL A 90 -14.89 -30.07 -10.00
C VAL A 90 -14.87 -29.78 -11.49
N ALA A 91 -13.83 -30.17 -12.22
CA ALA A 91 -13.78 -29.99 -13.68
C ALA A 91 -14.89 -30.73 -14.39
N ASP A 92 -15.16 -31.99 -14.03
CA ASP A 92 -16.23 -32.79 -14.60
C ASP A 92 -17.62 -32.15 -14.34
N PHE A 93 -17.88 -31.65 -13.15
CA PHE A 93 -19.08 -30.89 -12.83
C PHE A 93 -19.19 -29.59 -13.65
N ILE A 94 -18.13 -28.79 -13.67
CA ILE A 94 -18.08 -27.51 -14.40
C ILE A 94 -18.40 -27.69 -15.87
N PHE A 95 -17.80 -28.69 -16.53
CA PHE A 95 -18.08 -28.97 -17.94
C PHE A 95 -19.51 -29.47 -18.19
N SER A 96 -20.05 -30.29 -17.28
CA SER A 96 -21.45 -30.71 -17.37
C SER A 96 -22.39 -29.51 -17.31
N VAL A 97 -22.20 -28.62 -16.33
CA VAL A 97 -23.05 -27.42 -16.15
C VAL A 97 -22.86 -26.43 -17.30
N SER A 98 -21.61 -26.21 -17.74
CA SER A 98 -21.28 -25.34 -18.88
C SER A 98 -22.02 -25.77 -20.13
N SER A 99 -21.98 -27.06 -20.45
CA SER A 99 -22.63 -27.62 -21.66
C SER A 99 -24.14 -27.44 -21.65
N HIS A 100 -24.78 -27.58 -20.48
CA HIS A 100 -26.24 -27.49 -20.37
C HIS A 100 -26.74 -26.04 -20.31
N LYS A 101 -25.97 -25.13 -19.68
CA LYS A 101 -26.40 -23.76 -19.40
C LYS A 101 -25.73 -22.72 -20.32
N GLY A 102 -24.77 -23.12 -21.16
CA GLY A 102 -24.07 -22.22 -22.07
C GLY A 102 -23.16 -21.22 -21.37
N ILE A 103 -22.66 -21.54 -20.17
CA ILE A 103 -21.81 -20.63 -19.38
C ILE A 103 -20.34 -20.85 -19.81
N PRO A 104 -19.60 -19.80 -20.18
CA PRO A 104 -18.18 -19.95 -20.57
C PRO A 104 -17.34 -20.48 -19.39
N VAL A 105 -16.36 -21.34 -19.71
CA VAL A 105 -15.37 -21.84 -18.77
C VAL A 105 -14.06 -21.09 -18.97
N VAL A 106 -13.39 -20.74 -17.88
CA VAL A 106 -12.10 -20.04 -17.85
C VAL A 106 -11.08 -20.90 -17.12
N ALA A 107 -9.93 -21.10 -17.72
CA ALA A 107 -8.79 -21.73 -17.07
C ALA A 107 -7.93 -20.69 -16.38
N THR A 108 -7.67 -20.89 -15.10
CA THR A 108 -6.81 -20.04 -14.29
C THR A 108 -5.71 -20.85 -13.60
N ASN A 109 -4.77 -20.14 -12.98
CA ASN A 109 -3.76 -20.70 -12.10
C ASN A 109 -3.64 -19.84 -10.85
N ASP A 110 -3.62 -20.44 -9.68
CA ASP A 110 -3.45 -19.76 -8.40
C ASP A 110 -1.95 -19.45 -8.20
N VAL A 111 -1.51 -18.32 -8.77
CA VAL A 111 -0.08 -17.94 -8.81
C VAL A 111 0.34 -17.28 -7.52
N LEU A 112 1.28 -17.90 -6.80
CA LEU A 112 1.86 -17.40 -5.56
C LEU A 112 3.34 -17.03 -5.67
N PHE A 113 4.05 -17.58 -6.67
CA PHE A 113 5.47 -17.33 -6.94
C PHE A 113 5.77 -17.42 -8.44
N LEU A 114 6.94 -16.90 -8.85
CA LEU A 114 7.25 -16.75 -10.28
C LEU A 114 7.71 -18.04 -10.95
N LYS A 115 8.59 -18.80 -10.30
CA LYS A 115 9.18 -20.01 -10.85
C LYS A 115 8.87 -21.20 -9.97
N LYS A 116 8.81 -22.39 -10.54
CA LYS A 116 8.62 -23.62 -9.79
C LYS A 116 9.70 -23.85 -8.72
N SER A 117 10.93 -23.38 -8.97
CA SER A 117 12.03 -23.41 -8.00
C SER A 117 11.78 -22.54 -6.76
N ASP A 118 10.95 -21.52 -6.86
CA ASP A 118 10.72 -20.55 -5.76
C ASP A 118 9.78 -21.11 -4.68
N TYR A 119 9.29 -22.34 -4.86
CA TYR A 119 8.38 -23.00 -3.90
C TYR A 119 8.99 -23.12 -2.50
N GLU A 120 10.27 -23.52 -2.41
CA GLU A 120 10.96 -23.68 -1.12
C GLU A 120 11.09 -22.33 -0.38
N ALA A 121 11.44 -21.28 -1.11
CA ALA A 121 11.49 -19.92 -0.55
C ALA A 121 10.12 -19.43 -0.11
N HIS A 122 9.07 -19.71 -0.90
CA HIS A 122 7.70 -19.41 -0.52
C HIS A 122 7.29 -20.15 0.77
N ASP A 123 7.57 -21.43 0.87
CA ASP A 123 7.25 -22.25 2.05
C ASP A 123 8.03 -21.78 3.29
N ALA A 124 9.31 -21.43 3.12
CA ALA A 124 10.11 -20.82 4.18
C ALA A 124 9.51 -19.48 4.65
N LYS A 125 9.04 -18.63 3.73
CA LYS A 125 8.34 -17.38 4.07
C LYS A 125 7.06 -17.65 4.88
N VAL A 126 6.29 -18.66 4.51
CA VAL A 126 5.09 -19.08 5.27
C VAL A 126 5.50 -19.48 6.69
N CYS A 127 6.54 -20.31 6.84
CA CYS A 127 7.07 -20.73 8.14
C CYS A 127 7.57 -19.55 8.98
N ILE A 128 8.23 -18.57 8.35
CA ILE A 128 8.67 -17.33 9.04
C ILE A 128 7.47 -16.57 9.62
N ASN A 129 6.39 -16.45 8.86
CA ASN A 129 5.20 -15.73 9.28
C ASN A 129 4.38 -16.48 10.33
N THR A 130 4.30 -17.81 10.24
CA THR A 130 3.52 -18.66 11.15
C THR A 130 4.29 -19.14 12.36
N GLY A 131 5.62 -18.91 12.40
CA GLY A 131 6.49 -19.38 13.47
C GLY A 131 6.76 -20.88 13.43
N GLN A 132 6.52 -21.55 12.30
CA GLN A 132 6.70 -23.00 12.10
C GLN A 132 8.11 -23.34 11.59
N ILE A 133 8.44 -24.63 11.56
CA ILE A 133 9.69 -25.19 11.04
C ILE A 133 9.38 -25.93 9.73
N LEU A 134 10.22 -25.75 8.70
CA LEU A 134 10.04 -26.34 7.37
C LEU A 134 9.88 -27.87 7.39
N ASN A 135 10.73 -28.56 8.18
CA ASN A 135 10.78 -30.01 8.22
C ASN A 135 9.87 -30.64 9.30
N ASP A 136 8.95 -29.85 9.88
CA ASP A 136 7.97 -30.38 10.81
C ASP A 136 6.89 -31.19 10.07
N SER A 137 6.87 -32.51 10.24
CA SER A 137 5.90 -33.38 9.59
C SER A 137 4.47 -33.23 10.09
N SER A 138 4.26 -32.54 11.21
CA SER A 138 2.93 -32.25 11.74
C SER A 138 2.32 -30.98 11.12
N ARG A 139 3.10 -30.23 10.35
CA ARG A 139 2.69 -28.98 9.71
C ARG A 139 1.77 -29.26 8.54
N GLU A 140 0.62 -28.58 8.52
CA GLU A 140 -0.21 -28.50 7.34
C GLU A 140 0.41 -27.49 6.34
N ASN A 141 0.65 -27.95 5.12
CA ASN A 141 1.07 -27.09 4.02
C ASN A 141 0.00 -27.09 2.91
N PRO A 142 -0.83 -26.06 2.85
CA PRO A 142 -1.89 -25.96 1.83
C PRO A 142 -1.36 -25.59 0.44
N TYR A 143 -0.09 -25.18 0.34
CA TYR A 143 0.50 -24.70 -0.90
C TYR A 143 1.13 -25.83 -1.72
N LYS A 144 1.11 -25.64 -3.06
CA LYS A 144 1.59 -26.63 -4.03
C LYS A 144 2.67 -26.05 -4.92
N GLN A 145 3.61 -26.89 -5.37
CA GLN A 145 4.64 -26.49 -6.33
C GLN A 145 4.08 -25.98 -7.67
N GLU A 146 2.85 -26.35 -7.99
CA GLU A 146 2.17 -25.95 -9.24
C GLU A 146 1.60 -24.53 -9.21
N GLN A 147 1.71 -23.80 -8.10
CA GLN A 147 1.23 -22.43 -7.94
C GLN A 147 2.25 -21.37 -8.42
N TYR A 148 3.07 -21.71 -9.42
CA TYR A 148 3.99 -20.77 -10.05
C TYR A 148 3.39 -20.14 -11.31
N PHE A 149 3.99 -19.03 -11.77
CA PHE A 149 3.56 -18.31 -12.96
C PHE A 149 3.95 -19.11 -14.21
N LYS A 150 3.04 -19.99 -14.66
CA LYS A 150 3.23 -20.85 -15.81
C LYS A 150 3.29 -20.07 -17.12
N SER A 151 4.11 -20.53 -18.06
CA SER A 151 4.11 -20.04 -19.44
C SER A 151 2.83 -20.44 -20.19
N ALA A 152 2.52 -19.71 -21.26
CA ALA A 152 1.40 -20.07 -22.13
C ALA A 152 1.49 -21.51 -22.65
N LYS A 153 2.70 -22.00 -22.94
CA LYS A 153 2.93 -23.38 -23.38
C LYS A 153 2.53 -24.39 -22.32
N GLU A 154 2.99 -24.20 -21.08
CA GLU A 154 2.63 -25.06 -19.95
C GLU A 154 1.13 -25.06 -19.69
N MET A 155 0.48 -23.89 -19.76
CA MET A 155 -0.97 -23.80 -19.61
C MET A 155 -1.71 -24.55 -20.74
N HIS A 156 -1.23 -24.48 -21.98
CA HIS A 156 -1.82 -25.25 -23.09
C HIS A 156 -1.63 -26.76 -22.90
N GLU A 157 -0.49 -27.21 -22.40
CA GLU A 157 -0.25 -28.61 -22.11
C GLU A 157 -1.17 -29.14 -21.00
N ILE A 158 -1.38 -28.34 -19.93
CA ILE A 158 -2.23 -28.70 -18.78
C ILE A 158 -3.71 -28.75 -19.17
N PHE A 159 -4.15 -27.84 -20.01
CA PHE A 159 -5.55 -27.71 -20.44
C PHE A 159 -5.76 -28.11 -21.92
N GLU A 160 -4.95 -29.05 -22.44
CA GLU A 160 -5.00 -29.52 -23.82
C GLU A 160 -6.43 -30.00 -24.23
N GLN A 161 -7.15 -30.61 -23.30
CA GLN A 161 -8.52 -31.08 -23.52
C GLN A 161 -9.57 -29.94 -23.52
N PHE A 162 -9.18 -28.73 -23.06
CA PHE A 162 -10.07 -27.58 -22.85
C PHE A 162 -9.50 -26.28 -23.43
N PRO A 163 -9.10 -26.24 -24.71
CA PRO A 163 -8.43 -25.06 -25.26
C PRO A 163 -9.30 -23.80 -25.24
N GLU A 164 -10.64 -23.97 -25.26
CA GLU A 164 -11.59 -22.86 -25.16
C GLU A 164 -11.53 -22.15 -23.84
N ALA A 165 -11.24 -22.85 -22.72
CA ALA A 165 -11.12 -22.24 -21.41
C ALA A 165 -9.92 -21.27 -21.33
N LEU A 166 -8.85 -21.54 -22.07
CA LEU A 166 -7.70 -20.63 -22.20
C LEU A 166 -8.03 -19.44 -23.10
N SER A 167 -8.74 -19.68 -24.21
CA SER A 167 -9.17 -18.60 -25.11
C SER A 167 -10.09 -17.62 -24.39
N ASN A 168 -11.01 -18.12 -23.56
CA ASN A 168 -11.93 -17.29 -22.79
C ASN A 168 -11.17 -16.39 -21.79
N SER A 169 -10.07 -16.85 -21.19
CA SER A 169 -9.22 -16.01 -20.31
C SER A 169 -8.70 -14.78 -21.07
N LEU A 170 -8.27 -14.96 -22.31
CA LEU A 170 -7.80 -13.87 -23.16
C LEU A 170 -8.93 -12.91 -23.55
N GLU A 171 -10.11 -13.43 -23.89
CA GLU A 171 -11.26 -12.59 -24.27
C GLU A 171 -11.74 -11.73 -23.08
N ILE A 172 -11.74 -12.27 -21.87
CA ILE A 172 -12.02 -11.49 -20.65
C ILE A 172 -10.96 -10.42 -20.43
N ALA A 173 -9.67 -10.76 -20.55
CA ALA A 173 -8.59 -9.82 -20.38
C ALA A 173 -8.68 -8.63 -21.37
N LYS A 174 -9.09 -8.86 -22.62
CA LYS A 174 -9.32 -7.79 -23.61
C LYS A 174 -10.47 -6.86 -23.24
N GLN A 175 -11.46 -7.34 -22.50
CA GLN A 175 -12.60 -6.55 -22.04
C GLN A 175 -12.29 -5.77 -20.74
N CYS A 176 -11.31 -6.23 -19.97
CA CYS A 176 -10.86 -5.54 -18.76
C CYS A 176 -10.03 -4.32 -19.13
N ASN A 177 -10.57 -3.12 -18.89
CA ASN A 177 -9.89 -1.86 -19.21
C ASN A 177 -9.94 -0.92 -18.01
N VAL A 178 -8.84 -0.88 -17.25
CA VAL A 178 -8.69 -0.01 -16.07
C VAL A 178 -7.53 0.95 -16.31
N ASN A 179 -7.80 2.26 -16.19
CA ASN A 179 -6.77 3.28 -16.23
C ASN A 179 -6.50 3.75 -14.80
N LEU A 180 -5.30 3.47 -14.28
CA LEU A 180 -4.85 3.84 -12.94
C LEU A 180 -4.03 5.13 -12.93
N ASN A 181 -3.83 5.80 -14.08
CA ASN A 181 -3.05 7.03 -14.14
C ASN A 181 -3.80 8.18 -13.47
N PRO A 182 -3.29 8.73 -12.37
CA PRO A 182 -3.90 9.88 -11.71
C PRO A 182 -3.76 11.13 -12.58
N LYS A 183 -4.75 12.01 -12.51
CA LYS A 183 -4.70 13.33 -13.15
C LYS A 183 -4.30 14.38 -12.12
N GLY A 184 -3.00 14.53 -11.87
CA GLY A 184 -2.48 15.56 -10.97
C GLY A 184 -2.62 15.21 -9.48
N TYR A 185 -2.42 16.21 -8.64
CA TYR A 185 -2.46 16.06 -7.18
C TYR A 185 -3.89 16.06 -6.64
N LEU A 186 -4.13 15.19 -5.67
CA LEU A 186 -5.41 15.01 -4.98
C LEU A 186 -5.40 15.81 -3.67
N LEU A 187 -5.57 17.12 -3.78
CA LEU A 187 -5.61 18.03 -2.63
C LEU A 187 -6.93 17.89 -1.86
N PRO A 188 -6.88 17.83 -0.53
CA PRO A 188 -8.08 17.84 0.29
C PRO A 188 -8.86 19.17 0.12
N ASN A 189 -10.18 19.10 0.31
CA ASN A 189 -11.01 20.27 0.30
C ASN A 189 -10.91 21.01 1.64
N TYR A 190 -10.27 22.18 1.64
CA TYR A 190 -10.27 23.07 2.80
C TYR A 190 -11.58 23.90 2.82
N PRO A 191 -12.27 24.00 3.96
CA PRO A 191 -13.49 24.82 4.06
C PRO A 191 -13.15 26.31 3.93
N VAL A 192 -13.63 26.93 2.85
CA VAL A 192 -13.41 28.36 2.56
C VAL A 192 -14.69 29.16 2.80
N PRO A 193 -14.64 30.32 3.48
CA PRO A 193 -15.78 31.21 3.61
C PRO A 193 -16.30 31.70 2.24
N LYS A 194 -17.62 31.89 2.09
CA LYS A 194 -18.29 32.19 0.81
C LYS A 194 -17.71 33.34 -0.02
N LYS A 195 -16.90 34.22 0.57
CA LYS A 195 -16.31 35.40 -0.08
C LYS A 195 -14.88 35.18 -0.59
N HIS A 196 -14.29 34.02 -0.32
CA HIS A 196 -12.89 33.70 -0.64
C HIS A 196 -12.80 32.47 -1.50
N ASP A 197 -11.72 32.38 -2.26
CA ASP A 197 -11.13 31.17 -2.77
C ASP A 197 -9.87 30.82 -1.94
N TYR A 198 -9.19 29.75 -2.28
CA TYR A 198 -7.99 29.33 -1.52
C TYR A 198 -6.88 30.38 -1.57
N ASP A 199 -6.68 31.04 -2.71
CA ASP A 199 -5.61 32.00 -2.94
C ASP A 199 -5.84 33.29 -2.15
N SER A 200 -7.05 33.82 -2.20
CA SER A 200 -7.42 35.05 -1.47
C SER A 200 -7.42 34.83 0.05
N LEU A 201 -7.88 33.66 0.51
CA LEU A 201 -7.84 33.32 1.93
C LEU A 201 -6.41 33.16 2.44
N LEU A 202 -5.56 32.47 1.66
CA LEU A 202 -4.14 32.31 1.99
C LEU A 202 -3.47 33.67 2.08
N ARG A 203 -3.65 34.54 1.08
CA ARG A 203 -3.07 35.89 1.05
C ARG A 203 -3.49 36.69 2.27
N GLU A 204 -4.78 36.77 2.59
CA GLU A 204 -5.27 37.51 3.76
C GLU A 204 -4.66 37.00 5.05
N THR A 205 -4.57 35.68 5.22
CA THR A 205 -4.01 35.05 6.43
C THR A 205 -2.51 35.35 6.56
N VAL A 206 -1.77 35.26 5.46
CA VAL A 206 -0.34 35.57 5.41
C VAL A 206 -0.07 37.06 5.69
N GLU A 207 -0.84 37.97 5.11
CA GLU A 207 -0.69 39.42 5.34
C GLU A 207 -0.95 39.79 6.80
N LYS A 208 -1.95 39.18 7.44
CA LYS A 208 -2.18 39.33 8.90
C LYS A 208 -0.99 38.84 9.71
N GLY A 209 -0.46 37.66 9.39
CA GLY A 209 0.68 37.09 10.08
C GLY A 209 1.95 37.93 9.93
N LEU A 210 2.25 38.38 8.71
CA LEU A 210 3.38 39.26 8.41
C LEU A 210 3.24 40.61 9.13
N SER A 211 2.06 41.25 9.09
CA SER A 211 1.79 42.52 9.80
C SER A 211 2.04 42.38 11.30
N ASN A 212 1.56 41.31 11.92
CA ASN A 212 1.80 41.01 13.34
C ASN A 212 3.29 40.83 13.66
N PHE A 213 4.05 40.22 12.76
CA PHE A 213 5.50 40.07 12.93
C PHE A 213 6.22 41.43 12.82
N LEU A 214 5.93 42.21 11.76
CA LEU A 214 6.55 43.49 11.49
C LEU A 214 6.21 44.55 12.54
N SER A 215 5.06 44.46 13.21
CA SER A 215 4.67 45.38 14.30
C SER A 215 5.45 45.13 15.59
N LYS A 216 5.93 43.92 15.83
CA LYS A 216 6.64 43.50 17.06
C LYS A 216 8.15 43.70 16.99
N LYS A 217 8.71 43.97 15.82
CA LYS A 217 10.15 44.11 15.59
C LYS A 217 10.47 45.37 14.79
N ILE A 218 11.59 46.03 15.15
CA ILE A 218 12.16 47.11 14.36
C ILE A 218 12.87 46.43 13.17
N ILE A 219 12.25 46.45 12.00
CA ILE A 219 12.81 45.92 10.75
C ILE A 219 13.05 47.09 9.84
N GLU A 220 14.30 47.32 9.44
CA GLU A 220 14.72 48.45 8.60
C GLU A 220 14.24 48.27 7.15
N ASP A 221 14.21 47.05 6.63
CA ASP A 221 13.86 46.72 5.24
C ASP A 221 12.55 45.92 5.13
N LYS A 222 11.42 46.63 5.28
CA LYS A 222 10.10 46.00 5.14
C LYS A 222 9.76 45.66 3.69
N ASP A 223 10.37 46.34 2.73
CA ASP A 223 10.09 46.15 1.30
C ASP A 223 10.59 44.81 0.81
N THR A 224 11.75 44.34 1.34
CA THR A 224 12.25 42.98 1.06
C THR A 224 11.28 41.90 1.51
N TYR A 225 10.66 42.03 2.69
CA TYR A 225 9.64 41.09 3.15
C TYR A 225 8.39 41.09 2.25
N SER A 226 7.90 42.28 1.88
CA SER A 226 6.71 42.43 1.02
C SER A 226 6.95 41.86 -0.37
N THR A 227 8.11 42.11 -0.95
CA THR A 227 8.49 41.59 -2.26
C THR A 227 8.57 40.07 -2.25
N ARG A 228 9.24 39.50 -1.25
CA ARG A 228 9.39 38.05 -1.10
C ARG A 228 8.06 37.34 -0.85
N ILE A 229 7.17 37.88 -0.03
CA ILE A 229 5.83 37.32 0.23
C ILE A 229 4.99 37.28 -1.06
N ASN A 230 4.98 38.38 -1.82
CA ASN A 230 4.22 38.41 -3.08
C ASN A 230 4.73 37.39 -4.09
N TYR A 231 6.05 37.27 -4.22
CA TYR A 231 6.69 36.25 -5.06
C TYR A 231 6.29 34.84 -4.63
N GLU A 232 6.43 34.48 -3.36
CA GLU A 232 6.08 33.15 -2.86
C GLU A 232 4.59 32.83 -3.01
N LEU A 233 3.70 33.79 -2.72
CA LEU A 233 2.25 33.60 -2.90
C LEU A 233 1.89 33.37 -4.37
N GLU A 234 2.53 34.07 -5.30
CA GLU A 234 2.31 33.87 -6.74
C GLU A 234 2.77 32.46 -7.16
N GLN A 235 3.92 32.00 -6.70
CA GLN A 235 4.40 30.65 -6.99
C GLN A 235 3.49 29.56 -6.41
N ILE A 236 3.08 29.70 -5.13
CA ILE A 236 2.19 28.77 -4.45
C ILE A 236 0.83 28.67 -5.15
N SER A 237 0.25 29.81 -5.55
CA SER A 237 -1.01 29.88 -6.28
C SER A 237 -0.89 29.25 -7.67
N THR A 238 0.14 29.61 -8.44
CA THR A 238 0.37 29.08 -9.79
C THR A 238 0.55 27.55 -9.78
N MET A 239 1.20 27.01 -8.76
CA MET A 239 1.38 25.56 -8.59
C MET A 239 0.15 24.87 -7.97
N GLY A 240 -0.89 25.63 -7.54
CA GLY A 240 -2.13 25.10 -6.98
C GLY A 240 -2.03 24.58 -5.54
N PHE A 241 -1.03 25.02 -4.76
CA PHE A 241 -0.80 24.52 -3.39
C PHE A 241 -1.38 25.39 -2.28
N SER A 242 -2.19 26.39 -2.58
CA SER A 242 -2.78 27.29 -1.58
C SER A 242 -3.61 26.55 -0.53
N SER A 243 -4.40 25.55 -0.93
CA SER A 243 -5.15 24.71 0.03
C SER A 243 -4.24 23.88 0.92
N TYR A 244 -3.12 23.39 0.42
CA TYR A 244 -2.14 22.65 1.22
C TYR A 244 -1.58 23.50 2.36
N PHE A 245 -1.17 24.74 2.06
CA PHE A 245 -0.67 25.66 3.10
C PHE A 245 -1.75 26.00 4.14
N LEU A 246 -2.99 26.18 3.71
CA LEU A 246 -4.11 26.44 4.62
C LEU A 246 -4.40 25.26 5.54
N ILE A 247 -4.32 24.02 5.03
CA ILE A 247 -4.51 22.80 5.82
C ILE A 247 -3.41 22.67 6.87
N VAL A 248 -2.14 22.87 6.46
CA VAL A 248 -1.00 22.81 7.38
C VAL A 248 -1.09 23.91 8.45
N TYR A 249 -1.41 25.13 8.05
CA TYR A 249 -1.65 26.25 8.97
C TYR A 249 -2.72 25.89 10.01
N ASP A 250 -3.83 25.34 9.57
CA ASP A 250 -4.98 25.04 10.41
C ASP A 250 -4.65 24.05 11.55
N PHE A 251 -4.10 22.91 11.25
CA PHE A 251 -3.82 21.94 12.31
C PHE A 251 -2.66 22.36 13.22
N ILE A 252 -1.70 23.15 12.70
CA ILE A 252 -0.65 23.74 13.55
C ILE A 252 -1.24 24.80 14.49
N GLN A 253 -2.13 25.66 13.97
CA GLN A 253 -2.78 26.67 14.79
C GLN A 253 -3.65 26.01 15.87
N TRP A 254 -4.44 24.99 15.48
CA TRP A 254 -5.24 24.22 16.43
C TRP A 254 -4.37 23.59 17.52
N ALA A 255 -3.24 23.01 17.16
CA ALA A 255 -2.31 22.44 18.14
C ALA A 255 -1.80 23.49 19.14
N LYS A 256 -1.42 24.67 18.64
CA LYS A 256 -0.96 25.78 19.48
C LYS A 256 -2.06 26.31 20.40
N ASP A 257 -3.29 26.44 19.90
CA ASP A 257 -4.45 26.91 20.65
C ASP A 257 -4.87 25.92 21.76
N ASN A 258 -4.52 24.62 21.59
CA ASN A 258 -4.75 23.56 22.58
C ASN A 258 -3.49 23.23 23.40
N GLU A 259 -2.52 24.14 23.46
CA GLU A 259 -1.29 24.01 24.25
C GLU A 259 -0.48 22.74 23.92
N ILE A 260 -0.50 22.32 22.65
CA ILE A 260 0.33 21.23 22.15
C ILE A 260 1.61 21.82 21.56
N PRO A 261 2.79 21.52 22.13
CA PRO A 261 4.04 22.02 21.59
C PRO A 261 4.28 21.60 20.15
N VAL A 262 4.62 22.57 19.30
CA VAL A 262 4.99 22.39 17.90
C VAL A 262 6.43 22.86 17.69
N GLY A 263 7.22 22.06 16.98
CA GLY A 263 8.61 22.38 16.67
C GLY A 263 8.76 23.63 15.77
N PRO A 264 9.96 24.21 15.71
CA PRO A 264 10.21 25.45 14.97
C PRO A 264 10.20 25.27 13.44
N GLY A 265 10.01 24.07 12.97
CA GLY A 265 10.17 23.69 11.57
C GLY A 265 11.58 23.23 11.22
N ARG A 266 11.69 22.39 10.21
CA ARG A 266 12.96 21.83 9.71
C ARG A 266 12.84 21.54 8.21
N GLY A 267 13.94 21.07 7.62
CA GLY A 267 13.98 20.75 6.20
C GLY A 267 13.89 21.98 5.28
N SER A 268 13.41 21.77 4.06
CA SER A 268 13.30 22.82 3.04
C SER A 268 12.19 23.84 3.32
N GLY A 269 11.12 23.42 4.02
CA GLY A 269 9.98 24.28 4.38
C GLY A 269 10.35 25.51 5.19
N ALA A 270 11.47 25.47 5.94
CA ALA A 270 12.01 26.63 6.65
C ALA A 270 12.47 27.78 5.72
N GLY A 271 12.61 27.51 4.40
CA GLY A 271 12.95 28.53 3.40
C GLY A 271 11.77 29.39 2.95
N SER A 272 10.53 29.07 3.35
CA SER A 272 9.34 29.81 2.97
C SER A 272 8.98 30.92 3.95
N LEU A 273 8.90 32.16 3.48
CA LEU A 273 8.42 33.30 4.25
C LEU A 273 6.91 33.24 4.47
N VAL A 274 6.16 32.66 3.52
CA VAL A 274 4.73 32.37 3.67
C VAL A 274 4.51 31.41 4.84
N ALA A 275 5.27 30.31 4.92
CA ALA A 275 5.18 29.40 6.04
C ALA A 275 5.53 30.04 7.38
N PHE A 276 6.52 30.92 7.40
CA PHE A 276 6.89 31.72 8.57
C PHE A 276 5.77 32.69 8.98
N ALA A 277 5.19 33.43 8.06
CA ALA A 277 4.10 34.37 8.33
C ALA A 277 2.84 33.66 8.85
N LEU A 278 2.54 32.46 8.35
CA LEU A 278 1.48 31.60 8.87
C LEU A 278 1.81 30.95 10.22
N GLY A 279 3.06 31.07 10.69
CA GLY A 279 3.51 30.41 11.90
C GLY A 279 3.63 28.90 11.78
N ILE A 280 3.70 28.34 10.56
CA ILE A 280 4.04 26.95 10.28
C ILE A 280 5.48 26.70 10.71
N THR A 281 6.38 27.63 10.40
CA THR A 281 7.77 27.63 10.88
C THR A 281 8.03 28.82 11.80
N ALA A 282 9.02 28.73 12.68
CA ALA A 282 9.44 29.80 13.58
C ALA A 282 10.76 30.45 13.14
N ILE A 283 11.30 30.06 11.99
CA ILE A 283 12.59 30.52 11.47
C ILE A 283 12.34 31.57 10.39
N ASP A 284 12.88 32.77 10.58
CA ASP A 284 12.81 33.85 9.60
C ASP A 284 13.77 33.56 8.44
N PRO A 285 13.26 33.22 7.24
CA PRO A 285 14.11 32.82 6.12
C PRO A 285 14.95 33.97 5.56
N ILE A 286 14.49 35.22 5.67
CA ILE A 286 15.23 36.39 5.19
C ILE A 286 16.43 36.62 6.07
N LYS A 287 16.24 36.61 7.39
CA LYS A 287 17.31 36.80 8.35
C LYS A 287 18.45 35.76 8.20
N TYR A 288 18.13 34.54 7.84
CA TYR A 288 19.10 33.46 7.69
C TYR A 288 19.50 33.16 6.22
N GLY A 289 19.05 33.97 5.27
CA GLY A 289 19.39 33.80 3.84
C GLY A 289 18.89 32.49 3.26
N LEU A 290 17.75 31.97 3.73
CA LEU A 290 17.18 30.72 3.22
C LEU A 290 16.44 30.93 1.91
N VAL A 291 16.56 29.97 1.02
CA VAL A 291 16.06 30.03 -0.37
C VAL A 291 14.76 29.26 -0.50
N PHE A 292 13.70 29.92 -1.03
CA PHE A 292 12.37 29.33 -1.23
C PHE A 292 12.35 28.23 -2.28
N GLU A 293 13.14 28.38 -3.32
CA GLU A 293 13.21 27.46 -4.46
C GLU A 293 13.79 26.07 -4.08
N ARG A 294 14.37 25.94 -2.89
CA ARG A 294 14.71 24.63 -2.32
C ARG A 294 13.47 23.90 -1.78
N PHE A 295 12.43 24.63 -1.45
CA PHE A 295 11.17 24.08 -0.95
C PHE A 295 10.16 23.88 -2.09
N LEU A 296 9.92 24.91 -2.89
CA LEU A 296 9.05 24.88 -4.05
C LEU A 296 9.80 25.45 -5.25
N ASN A 297 9.97 24.64 -6.30
CA ASN A 297 10.62 25.06 -7.54
C ASN A 297 9.65 24.83 -8.72
N PRO A 298 9.23 25.87 -9.42
CA PRO A 298 8.37 25.76 -10.61
C PRO A 298 8.95 24.92 -11.74
N GLU A 299 10.29 24.89 -11.86
CA GLU A 299 10.99 24.11 -12.89
C GLU A 299 11.04 22.61 -12.53
N ARG A 300 10.91 22.26 -11.25
CA ARG A 300 10.87 20.91 -10.75
C ARG A 300 9.57 20.71 -9.98
N ILE A 301 8.53 20.27 -10.67
CA ILE A 301 7.23 19.99 -10.05
C ILE A 301 7.41 18.85 -9.05
N SER A 302 7.63 19.22 -7.79
CA SER A 302 7.64 18.31 -6.64
C SER A 302 6.61 18.81 -5.63
N MET A 303 5.98 17.88 -4.93
CA MET A 303 5.06 18.20 -3.84
C MET A 303 5.80 18.95 -2.73
N PRO A 304 5.16 19.98 -2.14
CA PRO A 304 5.65 20.55 -0.89
C PRO A 304 5.55 19.51 0.23
N ASP A 305 6.61 19.40 1.04
CA ASP A 305 6.67 18.48 2.18
C ASP A 305 7.09 19.27 3.42
N PHE A 306 6.14 19.44 4.37
CA PHE A 306 6.42 20.01 5.67
C PHE A 306 6.62 18.90 6.71
N ASP A 307 7.83 18.76 7.20
CA ASP A 307 8.12 17.97 8.40
C ASP A 307 7.70 18.72 9.66
N ILE A 308 6.64 18.29 10.33
CA ILE A 308 6.10 18.97 11.50
C ILE A 308 6.29 18.12 12.73
N ASP A 309 7.05 18.66 13.67
CA ASP A 309 7.34 18.00 14.93
C ASP A 309 6.31 18.41 16.00
N PHE A 310 5.51 17.45 16.48
CA PHE A 310 4.58 17.63 17.60
C PHE A 310 5.11 16.97 18.87
N CYS A 311 4.62 17.40 20.03
CA CYS A 311 4.81 16.67 21.28
C CYS A 311 4.36 15.21 21.10
N MET A 312 5.26 14.25 21.39
CA MET A 312 5.02 12.82 21.17
C MET A 312 3.80 12.30 21.94
N GLU A 313 3.57 12.79 23.15
CA GLU A 313 2.45 12.39 24.01
C GLU A 313 1.09 12.88 23.47
N LYS A 314 1.06 14.08 22.85
CA LYS A 314 -0.18 14.73 22.39
C LYS A 314 -0.39 14.70 20.86
N ARG A 315 0.54 14.11 20.11
CA ARG A 315 0.43 14.01 18.63
C ARG A 315 -0.88 13.37 18.16
N SER A 316 -1.34 12.35 18.88
CA SER A 316 -2.59 11.66 18.58
C SER A 316 -3.82 12.57 18.67
N GLU A 317 -3.80 13.60 19.52
CA GLU A 317 -4.89 14.57 19.62
C GLU A 317 -5.00 15.42 18.35
N VAL A 318 -3.84 15.80 17.76
CA VAL A 318 -3.82 16.53 16.48
C VAL A 318 -4.32 15.66 15.33
N ILE A 319 -3.94 14.38 15.29
CA ILE A 319 -4.45 13.42 14.29
C ILE A 319 -5.97 13.25 14.44
N ASN A 320 -6.47 13.14 15.65
CA ASN A 320 -7.92 13.05 15.92
C ASN A 320 -8.65 14.30 15.43
N TYR A 321 -8.12 15.50 15.72
CA TYR A 321 -8.69 16.75 15.21
C TYR A 321 -8.81 16.76 13.68
N VAL A 322 -7.72 16.38 12.99
CA VAL A 322 -7.71 16.30 11.52
C VAL A 322 -8.75 15.27 11.03
N THR A 323 -8.84 14.13 11.70
CA THR A 323 -9.81 13.08 11.37
C THR A 323 -11.26 13.54 11.58
N GLU A 324 -11.53 14.26 12.66
CA GLU A 324 -12.86 14.83 12.90
C GLU A 324 -13.22 15.92 11.90
N LYS A 325 -12.26 16.77 11.53
CA LYS A 325 -12.47 17.88 10.62
C LYS A 325 -12.68 17.47 9.17
N TYR A 326 -11.87 16.55 8.66
CA TYR A 326 -11.90 16.13 7.26
C TYR A 326 -12.73 14.86 7.03
N GLY A 327 -13.13 14.18 8.08
CA GLY A 327 -13.89 12.93 8.06
C GLY A 327 -13.02 11.68 8.21
N SER A 328 -13.49 10.72 8.98
CA SER A 328 -12.79 9.45 9.24
C SER A 328 -12.57 8.60 7.99
N GLU A 329 -13.38 8.82 6.95
CA GLU A 329 -13.26 8.11 5.67
C GLU A 329 -12.27 8.78 4.71
N ALA A 330 -11.90 10.04 4.97
CA ALA A 330 -10.96 10.80 4.15
C ALA A 330 -9.54 10.79 4.70
N VAL A 331 -9.36 10.48 6.00
CA VAL A 331 -8.08 10.54 6.70
C VAL A 331 -7.62 9.14 7.10
N THR A 332 -6.40 8.78 6.72
CA THR A 332 -5.81 7.49 7.11
C THR A 332 -4.30 7.58 7.26
N GLN A 333 -3.72 6.63 7.99
CA GLN A 333 -2.28 6.46 8.09
C GLN A 333 -1.72 5.76 6.85
N ILE A 334 -0.44 5.97 6.58
CA ILE A 334 0.26 5.30 5.48
C ILE A 334 0.84 3.97 6.00
N VAL A 335 0.75 2.93 5.16
CA VAL A 335 1.38 1.64 5.44
C VAL A 335 2.90 1.73 5.26
N THR A 336 3.62 0.91 6.00
CA THR A 336 5.03 0.59 5.75
C THR A 336 5.21 -0.90 5.63
N PHE A 337 6.05 -1.32 4.69
CA PHE A 337 6.41 -2.72 4.51
C PHE A 337 7.82 -2.96 5.05
N GLY A 338 7.91 -3.70 6.15
CA GLY A 338 9.19 -4.16 6.66
C GLY A 338 9.69 -5.32 5.81
N THR A 339 10.88 -5.18 5.23
CA THR A 339 11.50 -6.23 4.41
C THR A 339 12.54 -7.02 5.19
N MET A 340 12.84 -8.24 4.75
CA MET A 340 13.91 -9.05 5.30
C MET A 340 15.27 -8.50 4.85
N GLY A 341 15.97 -7.78 5.75
CA GLY A 341 17.31 -7.27 5.48
C GLY A 341 18.38 -8.36 5.64
N ALA A 342 19.55 -8.14 5.05
CA ALA A 342 20.65 -9.10 4.94
C ALA A 342 21.00 -9.84 6.25
N ARG A 343 21.09 -9.14 7.37
CA ARG A 343 21.38 -9.78 8.67
C ARG A 343 20.15 -10.47 9.26
N GLY A 344 18.98 -9.87 9.09
CA GLY A 344 17.72 -10.38 9.63
C GLY A 344 17.29 -11.69 8.97
N VAL A 345 17.41 -11.78 7.65
CA VAL A 345 17.01 -12.97 6.89
C VAL A 345 17.80 -14.20 7.30
N ILE A 346 19.09 -14.06 7.67
CA ILE A 346 19.92 -15.17 8.16
C ILE A 346 19.33 -15.76 9.44
N TRP A 347 18.88 -14.93 10.38
CA TRP A 347 18.24 -15.37 11.60
C TRP A 347 16.89 -16.04 11.35
N ASP A 348 16.10 -15.48 10.45
CA ASP A 348 14.78 -16.02 10.13
C ASP A 348 14.89 -17.37 9.43
N VAL A 349 15.79 -17.52 8.45
CA VAL A 349 16.03 -18.77 7.74
C VAL A 349 16.62 -19.84 8.66
N ALA A 350 17.61 -19.50 9.48
CA ALA A 350 18.19 -20.45 10.44
C ALA A 350 17.12 -21.00 11.41
N ARG A 351 16.19 -20.15 11.86
CA ARG A 351 15.09 -20.57 12.74
C ARG A 351 14.15 -21.55 12.05
N VAL A 352 13.68 -21.25 10.83
CA VAL A 352 12.70 -22.10 10.14
C VAL A 352 13.32 -23.38 9.58
N THR A 353 14.64 -23.41 9.37
CA THR A 353 15.37 -24.59 8.97
C THR A 353 15.90 -25.41 10.18
N ASP A 354 15.51 -25.05 11.40
CA ASP A 354 15.93 -25.68 12.65
C ASP A 354 17.46 -25.72 12.83
N ARG A 355 18.14 -24.65 12.46
CA ARG A 355 19.60 -24.54 12.62
C ARG A 355 19.97 -23.78 13.89
N SER A 356 21.16 -24.06 14.38
CA SER A 356 21.63 -23.49 15.65
C SER A 356 21.74 -21.94 15.56
N LEU A 357 21.34 -21.28 16.63
CA LEU A 357 21.48 -19.81 16.77
C LEU A 357 22.97 -19.39 16.68
N ASN A 358 23.91 -20.25 17.04
CA ASN A 358 25.35 -19.99 16.93
C ASN A 358 25.79 -19.88 15.46
N LEU A 359 25.23 -20.72 14.57
CA LEU A 359 25.50 -20.64 13.15
C LEU A 359 24.92 -19.33 12.58
N ALA A 360 23.67 -19.00 12.89
CA ALA A 360 23.04 -17.76 12.47
C ALA A 360 23.85 -16.54 12.91
N LYS A 361 24.32 -16.53 14.17
CA LYS A 361 25.16 -15.46 14.69
C LYS A 361 26.46 -15.31 13.91
N ARG A 362 27.21 -16.41 13.71
CA ARG A 362 28.47 -16.37 12.97
C ARG A 362 28.30 -15.78 11.56
N LEU A 363 27.27 -16.23 10.83
CA LEU A 363 26.99 -15.71 9.49
C LEU A 363 26.56 -14.24 9.51
N ALA A 364 25.66 -13.88 10.43
CA ALA A 364 25.17 -12.51 10.55
C ALA A 364 26.26 -11.52 10.99
N ASP A 365 27.20 -11.93 11.86
CA ASP A 365 28.31 -11.09 12.32
C ASP A 365 29.32 -10.80 11.20
N LEU A 366 29.40 -11.64 10.18
CA LEU A 366 30.23 -11.42 8.99
C LEU A 366 29.59 -10.47 7.97
N VAL A 367 28.30 -10.18 8.09
CA VAL A 367 27.64 -9.19 7.23
C VAL A 367 27.87 -7.77 7.78
N PRO A 368 28.44 -6.81 7.01
CA PRO A 368 28.61 -5.44 7.45
C PRO A 368 27.30 -4.78 7.86
N SER A 369 27.35 -3.84 8.81
CA SER A 369 26.17 -3.17 9.35
C SER A 369 25.80 -1.87 8.63
N ASP A 370 26.36 -1.62 7.46
CA ASP A 370 26.08 -0.43 6.66
C ASP A 370 24.61 -0.39 6.23
N PRO A 371 23.96 0.77 6.29
CA PRO A 371 22.60 0.92 5.83
C PRO A 371 22.43 0.49 4.35
N GLY A 372 21.43 -0.36 4.08
CA GLY A 372 21.18 -0.87 2.72
C GLY A 372 22.14 -1.97 2.25
N MET A 373 22.97 -2.53 3.15
CA MET A 373 23.83 -3.66 2.83
C MET A 373 23.00 -4.86 2.38
N THR A 374 23.39 -5.46 1.25
CA THR A 374 22.80 -6.70 0.73
C THR A 374 23.73 -7.89 0.94
N LEU A 375 23.19 -9.12 0.94
CA LEU A 375 24.00 -10.36 1.02
C LEU A 375 24.97 -10.46 -0.14
N ALA A 376 24.55 -10.03 -1.34
CA ALA A 376 25.42 -10.02 -2.51
C ALA A 376 26.60 -9.03 -2.36
N GLN A 377 26.39 -7.88 -1.75
CA GLN A 377 27.43 -6.90 -1.45
C GLN A 377 28.36 -7.43 -0.32
N ALA A 378 27.76 -7.98 0.75
CA ALA A 378 28.50 -8.55 1.86
C ALA A 378 29.44 -9.68 1.39
N LYS A 379 28.98 -10.55 0.50
CA LYS A 379 29.77 -11.61 -0.10
C LYS A 379 30.99 -11.07 -0.90
N LYS A 380 30.85 -9.91 -1.56
CA LYS A 380 31.96 -9.27 -2.28
C LYS A 380 32.96 -8.60 -1.34
N GLN A 381 32.51 -8.06 -0.23
CA GLN A 381 33.34 -7.26 0.69
C GLN A 381 34.03 -8.09 1.77
N GLN A 382 33.48 -9.28 2.09
CA GLN A 382 33.91 -10.11 3.21
C GLN A 382 34.34 -11.51 2.75
N PRO A 383 35.64 -11.72 2.47
CA PRO A 383 36.13 -13.06 2.09
C PRO A 383 35.83 -14.14 3.10
N LEU A 384 35.88 -13.83 4.41
CA LEU A 384 35.56 -14.77 5.48
C LEU A 384 34.11 -15.26 5.43
N LEU A 385 33.18 -14.44 4.93
CA LEU A 385 31.80 -14.87 4.70
C LEU A 385 31.73 -15.92 3.58
N VAL A 386 32.51 -15.73 2.53
CA VAL A 386 32.60 -16.69 1.42
C VAL A 386 33.19 -18.02 1.89
N ASP A 387 34.23 -17.96 2.72
CA ASP A 387 34.85 -19.17 3.29
C ASP A 387 33.87 -19.93 4.19
N GLU A 388 33.10 -19.20 5.02
CA GLU A 388 32.09 -19.83 5.90
C GLU A 388 30.94 -20.44 5.10
N ILE A 389 30.46 -19.78 4.04
CA ILE A 389 29.42 -20.30 3.13
C ILE A 389 29.90 -21.59 2.46
N ASN A 390 31.16 -21.66 2.02
CA ASN A 390 31.71 -22.79 1.32
C ASN A 390 32.16 -23.93 2.29
N ARG A 391 32.03 -23.75 3.60
CA ARG A 391 32.50 -24.71 4.62
C ARG A 391 31.72 -26.02 4.61
N SER A 392 30.42 -25.96 4.29
CA SER A 392 29.58 -27.14 4.14
C SER A 392 28.40 -26.87 3.20
N GLN A 393 27.87 -27.92 2.59
CA GLN A 393 26.69 -27.80 1.73
C GLN A 393 25.49 -27.22 2.49
N ASP A 394 25.29 -27.64 3.74
CA ASP A 394 24.23 -27.14 4.62
C ASP A 394 24.25 -25.58 4.76
N VAL A 395 25.45 -25.00 4.96
CA VAL A 395 25.58 -23.53 5.11
C VAL A 395 25.32 -22.85 3.80
N LYS A 396 25.73 -23.44 2.69
CA LYS A 396 25.48 -22.94 1.36
C LYS A 396 23.97 -22.90 1.06
N ASP A 397 23.26 -24.02 1.32
CA ASP A 397 21.82 -24.12 1.08
C ASP A 397 21.04 -23.08 1.91
N ILE A 398 21.41 -22.87 3.17
CA ILE A 398 20.84 -21.81 4.02
C ILE A 398 21.08 -20.44 3.42
N PHE A 399 22.32 -20.18 2.95
CA PHE A 399 22.67 -18.87 2.40
C PHE A 399 21.98 -18.61 1.06
N ASP A 400 21.81 -19.62 0.23
CA ASP A 400 21.08 -19.55 -1.04
C ASP A 400 19.60 -19.22 -0.75
N LEU A 401 18.97 -19.87 0.23
CA LEU A 401 17.61 -19.54 0.67
C LEU A 401 17.50 -18.12 1.26
N CYS A 402 18.50 -17.67 2.02
CA CYS A 402 18.56 -16.29 2.50
C CYS A 402 18.59 -15.29 1.34
N HIS A 403 19.34 -15.62 0.28
CA HIS A 403 19.46 -14.76 -0.88
C HIS A 403 18.14 -14.63 -1.67
N GLU A 404 17.34 -15.68 -1.74
CA GLU A 404 16.01 -15.67 -2.35
C GLU A 404 14.99 -14.88 -1.52
N LEU A 405 15.15 -14.86 -0.20
CA LEU A 405 14.23 -14.19 0.72
C LEU A 405 14.64 -12.74 1.07
N GLU A 406 15.89 -12.35 0.79
CA GLU A 406 16.35 -10.98 1.03
C GLU A 406 15.50 -9.97 0.27
N GLY A 407 15.06 -8.90 0.95
CA GLY A 407 14.21 -7.86 0.36
C GLY A 407 12.73 -8.21 0.28
N VAL A 408 12.34 -9.46 0.51
CA VAL A 408 10.92 -9.85 0.53
C VAL A 408 10.23 -9.25 1.76
N VAL A 409 8.98 -8.81 1.59
CA VAL A 409 8.17 -8.26 2.68
C VAL A 409 7.98 -9.30 3.78
N ARG A 410 8.32 -8.91 5.00
CA ARG A 410 8.20 -9.72 6.22
C ARG A 410 6.97 -9.37 7.04
N ASN A 411 6.73 -8.07 7.21
CA ASN A 411 5.63 -7.57 8.02
C ASN A 411 5.08 -6.26 7.48
N VAL A 412 3.84 -5.98 7.87
CA VAL A 412 3.15 -4.72 7.61
C VAL A 412 3.16 -3.90 8.88
N GLY A 413 3.44 -2.62 8.77
CA GLY A 413 3.44 -1.68 9.88
C GLY A 413 2.81 -0.34 9.51
N LYS A 414 2.72 0.56 10.48
CA LYS A 414 2.26 1.93 10.27
C LYS A 414 3.44 2.86 10.07
N HIS A 415 3.32 3.79 9.14
CA HIS A 415 4.29 4.88 9.02
C HIS A 415 4.31 5.71 10.30
N ALA A 416 5.52 6.04 10.77
CA ALA A 416 5.70 6.67 12.08
C ALA A 416 5.01 8.05 12.21
N GLY A 417 4.87 8.80 11.12
CA GLY A 417 4.32 10.15 11.11
C GLY A 417 3.38 10.47 9.94
N GLY A 418 3.47 9.71 8.83
CA GLY A 418 2.72 10.04 7.62
C GLY A 418 1.25 9.71 7.72
N ILE A 419 0.41 10.71 7.47
CA ILE A 419 -1.01 10.55 7.22
C ILE A 419 -1.37 11.09 5.85
N VAL A 420 -2.44 10.55 5.27
CA VAL A 420 -3.02 11.03 4.02
C VAL A 420 -4.39 11.64 4.34
N ILE A 421 -4.68 12.76 3.71
CA ILE A 421 -6.00 13.40 3.71
C ILE A 421 -6.47 13.44 2.26
N ALA A 422 -7.50 12.66 1.92
CA ALA A 422 -8.05 12.62 0.57
C ALA A 422 -9.14 13.68 0.35
N PRO A 423 -9.42 14.09 -0.90
CA PRO A 423 -10.51 15.02 -1.21
C PRO A 423 -11.92 14.41 -1.07
N GLY A 424 -12.03 13.15 -0.70
CA GLY A 424 -13.23 12.35 -0.48
C GLY A 424 -12.84 11.07 0.24
N ASN A 425 -13.62 9.99 0.08
CA ASN A 425 -13.29 8.71 0.71
C ASN A 425 -11.95 8.20 0.20
N ILE A 426 -11.05 7.85 1.12
CA ILE A 426 -9.72 7.33 0.78
C ILE A 426 -9.80 6.05 -0.08
N SER A 427 -10.84 5.24 0.12
CA SER A 427 -11.11 4.03 -0.66
C SER A 427 -11.39 4.30 -2.14
N ASP A 428 -11.70 5.54 -2.54
CA ASP A 428 -11.83 5.92 -3.95
C ASP A 428 -10.46 6.05 -4.65
N TYR A 429 -9.37 6.13 -3.89
CA TYR A 429 -8.02 6.38 -4.38
C TYR A 429 -7.02 5.27 -4.05
N SER A 430 -7.14 4.66 -2.87
CA SER A 430 -6.24 3.61 -2.38
C SER A 430 -7.03 2.45 -1.77
N PRO A 431 -6.62 1.20 -1.99
CA PRO A 431 -7.07 0.09 -1.15
C PRO A 431 -6.71 0.37 0.32
N ILE A 432 -7.53 -0.13 1.23
CA ILE A 432 -7.35 0.05 2.67
C ILE A 432 -6.94 -1.27 3.31
N TYR A 433 -5.90 -1.23 4.10
CA TYR A 433 -5.49 -2.32 4.98
C TYR A 433 -6.04 -2.06 6.38
N TYR A 434 -6.76 -3.02 6.91
CA TYR A 434 -7.21 -3.00 8.30
C TYR A 434 -6.30 -3.87 9.16
N ASP A 435 -5.69 -3.27 10.18
CA ASP A 435 -4.88 -4.00 11.16
C ASP A 435 -5.76 -4.45 12.32
N PRO A 436 -6.05 -5.76 12.45
CA PRO A 436 -6.92 -6.27 13.50
C PRO A 436 -6.35 -6.05 14.91
N ASN A 437 -5.03 -5.98 15.06
CA ASN A 437 -4.38 -5.79 16.36
C ASN A 437 -4.56 -4.36 16.89
N SER A 438 -4.35 -3.36 16.05
CA SER A 438 -4.51 -1.95 16.41
C SER A 438 -5.90 -1.39 16.13
N LYS A 439 -6.79 -2.18 15.51
CA LYS A 439 -8.14 -1.77 15.08
C LYS A 439 -8.14 -0.47 14.30
N SER A 440 -7.16 -0.29 13.42
CA SER A 440 -6.97 0.92 12.64
C SER A 440 -6.79 0.63 11.17
N SER A 441 -7.27 1.53 10.34
CA SER A 441 -7.11 1.48 8.89
C SER A 441 -5.86 2.22 8.44
N MET A 442 -5.24 1.76 7.36
CA MET A 442 -4.15 2.45 6.68
C MET A 442 -4.23 2.20 5.17
N THR A 443 -3.55 3.00 4.37
CA THR A 443 -3.45 2.74 2.92
C THR A 443 -2.75 1.41 2.68
N GLN A 444 -3.08 0.70 1.59
CA GLN A 444 -2.25 -0.43 1.11
C GLN A 444 -1.08 0.05 0.25
N PHE A 445 -1.11 1.28 -0.23
CA PHE A 445 0.02 1.93 -0.87
C PHE A 445 0.96 2.52 0.20
N ASP A 446 2.25 2.26 0.05
CA ASP A 446 3.28 2.92 0.84
C ASP A 446 3.39 4.41 0.47
N LYS A 447 4.32 5.13 1.10
CA LYS A 447 4.48 6.58 0.87
C LYS A 447 4.75 6.91 -0.59
N ASP A 448 5.60 6.12 -1.27
CA ASP A 448 6.03 6.39 -2.64
C ASP A 448 4.92 6.11 -3.65
N ASP A 449 4.15 5.05 -3.44
CA ASP A 449 3.00 4.71 -4.28
C ASP A 449 1.79 5.61 -4.01
N ALA A 450 1.57 6.02 -2.75
CA ALA A 450 0.54 7.01 -2.41
C ALA A 450 0.81 8.37 -3.11
N GLU A 451 2.07 8.82 -3.15
CA GLU A 451 2.47 10.02 -3.87
C GLU A 451 2.32 9.86 -5.40
N LYS A 452 2.67 8.71 -5.97
CA LYS A 452 2.50 8.43 -7.41
C LYS A 452 1.05 8.51 -7.87
N ILE A 453 0.10 8.09 -7.05
CA ILE A 453 -1.33 8.21 -7.36
C ILE A 453 -1.90 9.61 -7.08
N GLY A 454 -1.07 10.54 -6.61
CA GLY A 454 -1.41 11.93 -6.39
C GLY A 454 -1.94 12.25 -4.98
N LEU A 455 -1.99 11.30 -4.06
CA LEU A 455 -2.35 11.55 -2.66
C LEU A 455 -1.23 12.33 -1.97
N ILE A 456 -1.62 13.25 -1.11
CA ILE A 456 -0.69 14.11 -0.39
C ILE A 456 -0.45 13.58 1.01
N LYS A 457 0.81 13.37 1.32
CA LYS A 457 1.28 13.00 2.63
C LYS A 457 1.44 14.26 3.52
N PHE A 458 1.04 14.15 4.76
CA PHE A 458 1.30 15.13 5.82
C PHE A 458 2.10 14.43 6.92
N ASP A 459 3.27 14.94 7.22
CA ASP A 459 4.16 14.33 8.21
C ASP A 459 3.94 14.92 9.61
N PHE A 460 3.27 14.14 10.44
CA PHE A 460 3.07 14.41 11.87
C PHE A 460 4.13 13.63 12.67
N LEU A 461 5.24 14.25 12.93
CA LEU A 461 6.35 13.59 13.62
C LEU A 461 6.25 13.79 15.14
N GLY A 462 6.73 12.84 15.92
CA GLY A 462 6.73 12.91 17.38
C GLY A 462 8.14 13.14 17.90
N LEU A 463 8.33 14.20 18.63
CA LEU A 463 9.57 14.49 19.36
C LEU A 463 9.30 14.64 20.85
#